data_1ca9c835e0dc44a0a071a899b888d714
#
_entry.id   1ca9c835e0dc44a0a071a899b888d714
#
_cell.length_a   1.000
_cell.length_b   1.000
_cell.length_c   1.000
_cell.angle_alpha   90.00
_cell.angle_beta   90.00
_cell.angle_gamma   90.00
#
_symmetry.space_group_name_H-M   'P 1'
#
loop_
_entity.id
_entity.type
_entity.pdbx_description
1 polymer ?
#
loop_
_entity_poly.entity_id
_entity_poly.type
_entity_poly.pdbx_seq_one_letter_code
_entity_poly.pdbx_strand_id
1 'polypeptide(L)'
;MTSLRSQAGGVTLLHIAVVGMSLAMTLGAWLYSKHQVDLQIENRFETAKKRTINLIIDRMSRYEDALWSGVAHLETRKSETTPQDWSLFANALKIEKKYPGVNGIGVIYYVDQYNQSQYIAARAAELREFSVYPPHNQEFMLPITFIEPIDINARAVGLDVAHEANRRTGLLASRDSGTAQITGPIVLVQDSNHTPGFLFYTPFYKGPRPDSLQERKDRFAGAVYAPFVVHKLVEGLFLKEFSEVLLSIRDGDQVIYDEQDSNNPLYDNDPMFSDTVELDVYGRKWTLDIRTNKIFRSQNSAEQPMLILIGGLIIEILVFSLLATLARSNSRIHTYAYQLTENLRAKTEHLEQANAEIQQFVYIASHDLKTPVRGIGFLAEVIEEDLEEIFGSLESHTEIKAQFKMIRERVNRMNDLTDGIMAFSRIGNFEVETDPALRLDTLIEDCVTDFRIAPSQIRLSSDVSEISCDSHNFRRVIENLIGNAFKYHPDPQSALVDLTLVDLGNRIKVSVRDNGKGIAPEFHEKIFQVFQTLRKGDDPESTGIGLAIVKKAVQRHGYTVWVSSSEKNGAEFTFYWPKTYMSEDSQTKKVA
;
A
#
# COMPACT_ATOMS: atom_id res chain seq x y z
N MET A 1 -7.32 -52.18 -32.93
CA MET A 1 -6.84 -52.68 -31.61
C MET A 1 -5.41 -52.19 -31.23
N THR A 2 -4.62 -51.70 -32.15
CA THR A 2 -3.26 -51.17 -31.88
C THR A 2 -3.21 -49.75 -31.35
N SER A 3 -4.25 -48.89 -31.57
CA SER A 3 -4.30 -47.50 -31.05
C SER A 3 -4.67 -47.38 -29.56
N LEU A 4 -5.39 -48.34 -28.99
CA LEU A 4 -5.79 -48.35 -27.60
C LEU A 4 -4.66 -48.73 -26.62
N ARG A 5 -3.66 -49.50 -27.08
CA ARG A 5 -2.48 -49.84 -26.27
C ARG A 5 -1.48 -48.69 -26.17
N SER A 6 -1.37 -47.83 -27.18
CA SER A 6 -0.53 -46.64 -27.19
C SER A 6 -1.05 -45.55 -26.22
N GLN A 7 -2.38 -45.40 -26.12
CA GLN A 7 -2.96 -44.43 -25.20
C GLN A 7 -2.88 -44.86 -23.72
N ALA A 8 -2.96 -46.15 -23.43
CA ALA A 8 -2.79 -46.65 -22.05
C ALA A 8 -1.34 -46.49 -21.54
N GLY A 9 -0.36 -46.64 -22.44
CA GLY A 9 1.06 -46.39 -22.13
C GLY A 9 1.38 -44.90 -21.93
N GLY A 10 0.72 -44.01 -22.66
CA GLY A 10 0.89 -42.56 -22.53
C GLY A 10 0.30 -42.01 -21.23
N VAL A 11 -0.84 -42.53 -20.79
CA VAL A 11 -1.48 -42.11 -19.52
C VAL A 11 -0.62 -42.56 -18.33
N THR A 12 -0.05 -43.74 -18.33
CA THR A 12 0.85 -44.21 -17.25
C THR A 12 2.18 -43.43 -17.20
N LEU A 13 2.77 -43.08 -18.33
CA LEU A 13 3.98 -42.27 -18.40
C LEU A 13 3.73 -40.84 -17.87
N LEU A 14 2.60 -40.25 -18.24
CA LEU A 14 2.20 -38.93 -17.75
C LEU A 14 1.97 -38.94 -16.22
N HIS A 15 1.30 -39.99 -15.70
CA HIS A 15 1.07 -40.09 -14.25
C HIS A 15 2.39 -40.24 -13.49
N ILE A 16 3.33 -41.06 -14.00
CA ILE A 16 4.66 -41.22 -13.40
C ILE A 16 5.43 -39.89 -13.45
N ALA A 17 5.35 -39.17 -14.57
CA ALA A 17 5.99 -37.87 -14.71
C ALA A 17 5.41 -36.83 -13.75
N VAL A 18 4.06 -36.80 -13.57
CA VAL A 18 3.40 -35.88 -12.64
C VAL A 18 3.79 -36.19 -11.19
N VAL A 19 3.76 -37.48 -10.79
CA VAL A 19 4.18 -37.90 -9.44
C VAL A 19 5.66 -37.61 -9.22
N GLY A 20 6.52 -37.90 -10.20
CA GLY A 20 7.95 -37.57 -10.11
C GLY A 20 8.23 -36.07 -10.03
N MET A 21 7.47 -35.26 -10.77
CA MET A 21 7.58 -33.79 -10.73
C MET A 21 7.06 -33.23 -9.41
N SER A 22 5.93 -33.76 -8.91
CA SER A 22 5.37 -33.38 -7.61
C SER A 22 6.33 -33.71 -6.46
N LEU A 23 6.92 -34.93 -6.49
CA LEU A 23 7.93 -35.32 -5.51
C LEU A 23 9.17 -34.40 -5.59
N ALA A 24 9.63 -34.07 -6.78
CA ALA A 24 10.74 -33.15 -6.99
C ALA A 24 10.40 -31.75 -6.48
N MET A 25 9.16 -31.27 -6.69
CA MET A 25 8.68 -30.01 -6.15
C MET A 25 8.60 -30.02 -4.62
N THR A 26 8.10 -31.11 -4.04
CA THR A 26 8.05 -31.27 -2.57
C THR A 26 9.45 -31.24 -1.97
N LEU A 27 10.39 -31.98 -2.57
CA LEU A 27 11.78 -31.97 -2.14
C LEU A 27 12.42 -30.59 -2.33
N GLY A 28 12.18 -29.95 -3.48
CA GLY A 28 12.65 -28.59 -3.76
C GLY A 28 12.06 -27.57 -2.79
N ALA A 29 10.75 -27.67 -2.51
CA ALA A 29 10.08 -26.80 -1.53
C ALA A 29 10.61 -27.02 -0.11
N TRP A 30 10.85 -28.27 0.28
CA TRP A 30 11.46 -28.59 1.56
C TRP A 30 12.88 -28.03 1.68
N LEU A 31 13.73 -28.25 0.68
CA LEU A 31 15.10 -27.72 0.65
C LEU A 31 15.10 -26.19 0.67
N TYR A 32 14.22 -25.57 -0.14
CA TYR A 32 14.06 -24.12 -0.19
C TYR A 32 13.56 -23.59 1.15
N SER A 33 12.52 -24.21 1.73
CA SER A 33 11.99 -23.81 3.03
C SER A 33 13.03 -23.98 4.13
N LYS A 34 13.78 -25.09 4.13
CA LYS A 34 14.87 -25.31 5.08
C LYS A 34 15.91 -24.19 4.96
N HIS A 35 16.35 -23.90 3.74
CA HIS A 35 17.32 -22.83 3.51
C HIS A 35 16.78 -21.44 3.93
N GLN A 36 15.51 -21.16 3.64
CA GLN A 36 14.88 -19.90 4.05
C GLN A 36 14.76 -19.80 5.58
N VAL A 37 14.36 -20.89 6.23
CA VAL A 37 14.29 -20.93 7.71
C VAL A 37 15.67 -20.75 8.31
N ASP A 38 16.69 -21.45 7.80
CA ASP A 38 18.07 -21.34 8.27
C ASP A 38 18.56 -19.88 8.13
N LEU A 39 18.32 -19.24 6.96
CA LEU A 39 18.64 -17.83 6.74
C LEU A 39 17.85 -16.88 7.65
N GLN A 40 16.56 -17.15 7.88
CA GLN A 40 15.76 -16.33 8.80
C GLN A 40 16.26 -16.44 10.23
N ILE A 41 16.61 -17.64 10.68
CA ILE A 41 17.14 -17.89 12.02
C ILE A 41 18.50 -17.19 12.18
N GLU A 42 19.37 -17.29 11.18
CA GLU A 42 20.65 -16.57 11.15
C GLU A 42 20.46 -15.05 11.19
N ASN A 43 19.57 -14.52 10.33
CA ASN A 43 19.25 -13.09 10.31
C ASN A 43 18.63 -12.61 11.64
N ARG A 44 17.83 -13.44 12.28
CA ARG A 44 17.27 -13.15 13.59
C ARG A 44 18.36 -13.06 14.66
N PHE A 45 19.29 -14.00 14.64
CA PHE A 45 20.47 -13.96 15.52
C PHE A 45 21.30 -12.69 15.25
N GLU A 46 21.62 -12.39 14.00
CA GLU A 46 22.36 -11.18 13.61
C GLU A 46 21.64 -9.90 14.08
N THR A 47 20.31 -9.90 13.97
CA THR A 47 19.49 -8.75 14.42
C THR A 47 19.53 -8.64 15.95
N ALA A 48 19.38 -9.76 16.67
CA ALA A 48 19.46 -9.79 18.13
C ALA A 48 20.85 -9.36 18.63
N LYS A 49 21.91 -9.86 17.98
CA LYS A 49 23.30 -9.48 18.22
C LYS A 49 23.53 -7.98 18.04
N LYS A 50 23.15 -7.44 16.87
CA LYS A 50 23.28 -6.00 16.57
C LYS A 50 22.48 -5.15 17.55
N ARG A 51 21.26 -5.57 17.88
CA ARG A 51 20.43 -4.89 18.85
C ARG A 51 21.09 -4.85 20.23
N THR A 52 21.64 -5.97 20.67
CA THR A 52 22.37 -6.09 21.94
C THR A 52 23.54 -5.11 21.99
N ILE A 53 24.37 -5.11 20.95
CA ILE A 53 25.54 -4.22 20.84
C ILE A 53 25.09 -2.75 20.84
N ASN A 54 24.10 -2.41 20.00
CA ASN A 54 23.61 -1.04 19.90
C ASN A 54 23.01 -0.54 21.21
N LEU A 55 22.28 -1.39 21.95
CA LEU A 55 21.74 -1.01 23.26
C LEU A 55 22.85 -0.68 24.26
N ILE A 56 23.97 -1.41 24.24
CA ILE A 56 25.13 -1.10 25.07
C ILE A 56 25.76 0.23 24.66
N ILE A 57 26.01 0.40 23.36
CA ILE A 57 26.58 1.64 22.80
C ILE A 57 25.69 2.85 23.12
N ASP A 58 24.40 2.77 22.84
CA ASP A 58 23.45 3.85 23.07
C ASP A 58 23.36 4.23 24.55
N ARG A 59 23.42 3.21 25.43
CA ARG A 59 23.42 3.46 26.87
C ARG A 59 24.71 4.15 27.32
N MET A 60 25.83 3.67 26.85
CA MET A 60 27.13 4.27 27.15
C MET A 60 27.24 5.70 26.62
N SER A 61 26.75 5.95 25.40
CA SER A 61 26.68 7.31 24.83
C SER A 61 25.83 8.26 25.67
N ARG A 62 24.65 7.82 26.13
CA ARG A 62 23.82 8.66 27.04
C ARG A 62 24.55 8.97 28.35
N TYR A 63 25.35 8.07 28.83
CA TYR A 63 26.13 8.30 30.03
C TYR A 63 27.26 9.30 29.79
N GLU A 64 27.92 9.19 28.64
CA GLU A 64 28.88 10.21 28.17
C GLU A 64 28.23 11.58 28.09
N ASP A 65 27.02 11.70 27.51
CA ASP A 65 26.28 12.96 27.42
C ASP A 65 25.99 13.58 28.81
N ALA A 66 25.67 12.73 29.79
CA ALA A 66 25.47 13.18 31.16
C ALA A 66 26.77 13.74 31.77
N LEU A 67 27.90 13.09 31.51
CA LEU A 67 29.21 13.56 31.97
C LEU A 67 29.60 14.88 31.28
N TRP A 68 29.42 14.99 29.97
CA TRP A 68 29.64 16.24 29.23
C TRP A 68 28.74 17.37 29.71
N SER A 69 27.50 17.07 30.12
CA SER A 69 26.63 18.07 30.74
C SER A 69 27.19 18.57 32.07
N GLY A 70 27.84 17.69 32.84
CA GLY A 70 28.59 18.06 34.04
C GLY A 70 29.78 18.96 33.72
N VAL A 71 30.56 18.62 32.71
CA VAL A 71 31.67 19.47 32.22
C VAL A 71 31.15 20.85 31.81
N ALA A 72 30.08 20.90 31.03
CA ALA A 72 29.48 22.19 30.61
C ALA A 72 29.00 23.01 31.82
N HIS A 73 28.44 22.34 32.85
CA HIS A 73 28.07 23.03 34.11
C HIS A 73 29.28 23.65 34.79
N LEU A 74 30.44 22.97 34.85
CA LEU A 74 31.65 23.47 35.45
C LEU A 74 32.28 24.60 34.62
N GLU A 75 32.38 24.48 33.32
CA GLU A 75 33.04 25.44 32.41
C GLU A 75 32.24 26.72 32.20
N THR A 76 30.93 26.68 32.30
CA THR A 76 30.06 27.86 32.10
C THR A 76 29.98 28.78 33.32
N ARG A 77 30.43 28.33 34.50
CA ARG A 77 30.40 29.13 35.71
C ARG A 77 31.58 30.05 35.79
N LYS A 78 31.31 31.29 36.29
CA LYS A 78 32.35 32.31 36.57
C LYS A 78 32.98 32.16 37.94
N SER A 79 32.34 31.43 38.85
CA SER A 79 32.81 31.16 40.21
C SER A 79 33.13 29.68 40.38
N GLU A 80 33.95 29.31 41.36
CA GLU A 80 34.15 27.94 41.75
C GLU A 80 32.81 27.27 42.09
N THR A 81 32.66 26.03 41.67
CA THR A 81 31.46 25.23 41.94
C THR A 81 31.46 24.81 43.41
N THR A 82 30.35 25.10 44.09
CA THR A 82 30.16 24.69 45.49
C THR A 82 29.53 23.27 45.56
N PRO A 83 29.61 22.60 46.72
CA PRO A 83 28.91 21.33 46.93
C PRO A 83 27.42 21.40 46.63
N GLN A 84 26.76 22.51 47.01
CA GLN A 84 25.35 22.73 46.75
C GLN A 84 25.04 22.88 45.29
N ASP A 85 25.87 23.61 44.54
CA ASP A 85 25.72 23.77 43.09
C ASP A 85 25.79 22.43 42.38
N TRP A 86 26.77 21.58 42.75
CA TRP A 86 26.92 20.26 42.17
C TRP A 86 25.74 19.36 42.53
N SER A 87 25.28 19.41 43.77
CA SER A 87 24.12 18.66 44.23
C SER A 87 22.84 19.05 43.45
N LEU A 88 22.60 20.35 43.24
CA LEU A 88 21.45 20.83 42.45
C LEU A 88 21.53 20.33 41.00
N PHE A 89 22.71 20.41 40.38
CA PHE A 89 22.93 19.89 39.02
C PHE A 89 22.68 18.39 38.93
N ALA A 90 23.30 17.59 39.80
CA ALA A 90 23.18 16.15 39.81
C ALA A 90 21.74 15.65 40.05
N ASN A 91 21.03 16.32 40.97
CA ASN A 91 19.63 16.06 41.26
C ASN A 91 18.73 16.38 40.06
N ALA A 92 19.04 17.44 39.30
CA ALA A 92 18.30 17.79 38.08
C ALA A 92 18.46 16.73 36.97
N LEU A 93 19.59 16.03 36.89
CA LEU A 93 19.82 14.93 35.96
C LEU A 93 18.97 13.71 36.28
N LYS A 94 18.50 13.51 37.55
CA LYS A 94 17.72 12.36 38.00
C LYS A 94 18.44 11.04 37.73
N ILE A 95 19.73 10.96 38.15
CA ILE A 95 20.66 9.88 37.81
C ILE A 95 20.06 8.50 38.02
N GLU A 96 19.53 8.24 39.25
CA GLU A 96 18.97 6.94 39.61
C GLU A 96 17.84 6.45 38.68
N LYS A 97 17.03 7.40 38.14
CA LYS A 97 15.91 7.06 37.26
C LYS A 97 16.29 6.93 35.78
N LYS A 98 17.22 7.78 35.33
CA LYS A 98 17.51 7.90 33.89
C LYS A 98 18.77 7.14 33.46
N TYR A 99 19.69 6.86 34.42
CA TYR A 99 20.99 6.27 34.11
C TYR A 99 21.25 5.01 34.96
N PRO A 100 20.54 3.91 34.70
CA PRO A 100 20.70 2.67 35.43
C PRO A 100 22.15 2.18 35.38
N GLY A 101 22.74 1.79 36.53
CA GLY A 101 24.12 1.36 36.61
C GLY A 101 25.12 2.45 36.99
N VAL A 102 24.73 3.72 36.83
CA VAL A 102 25.50 4.84 37.36
C VAL A 102 25.23 4.98 38.86
N ASN A 103 26.22 4.77 39.68
CA ASN A 103 26.09 4.92 41.13
C ASN A 103 26.20 6.37 41.60
N GLY A 104 26.58 7.28 40.71
CA GLY A 104 26.68 8.70 40.99
C GLY A 104 27.40 9.48 39.92
N ILE A 105 27.36 10.79 40.03
CA ILE A 105 28.17 11.69 39.18
C ILE A 105 28.98 12.61 40.08
N GLY A 106 30.25 12.72 39.82
CA GLY A 106 31.15 13.48 40.67
C GLY A 106 32.21 14.27 39.90
N VAL A 107 32.96 15.03 40.64
CA VAL A 107 34.03 15.89 40.13
C VAL A 107 35.35 15.51 40.82
N ILE A 108 36.37 15.28 40.04
CA ILE A 108 37.75 15.08 40.44
C ILE A 108 38.53 16.30 39.97
N TYR A 109 39.14 16.99 40.87
CA TYR A 109 40.05 18.11 40.50
C TYR A 109 41.48 17.62 40.41
N TYR A 110 42.22 18.19 39.46
CA TYR A 110 43.66 18.03 39.38
C TYR A 110 44.35 19.04 40.29
N VAL A 111 45.15 18.56 41.23
CA VAL A 111 45.85 19.40 42.19
C VAL A 111 47.33 19.07 42.12
N ASP A 112 48.10 20.04 41.65
CA ASP A 112 49.54 19.93 41.61
C ASP A 112 50.18 19.94 43.01
N GLN A 113 51.43 19.50 43.07
CA GLN A 113 52.18 19.34 44.34
C GLN A 113 52.22 20.66 45.18
N TYR A 114 52.27 21.80 44.56
CA TYR A 114 52.42 23.07 45.26
C TYR A 114 51.14 23.57 45.90
N ASN A 115 50.00 23.17 45.34
CA ASN A 115 48.67 23.62 45.74
C ASN A 115 47.91 22.68 46.66
N GLN A 116 48.50 21.52 46.99
CA GLN A 116 47.83 20.47 47.79
C GLN A 116 47.30 20.96 49.12
N SER A 117 48.15 21.59 49.93
CA SER A 117 47.79 22.06 51.26
C SER A 117 46.70 23.13 51.23
N GLN A 118 46.78 24.06 50.25
CA GLN A 118 45.79 25.10 50.08
C GLN A 118 44.45 24.52 49.63
N TYR A 119 44.48 23.56 48.71
CA TYR A 119 43.29 22.89 48.25
C TYR A 119 42.55 22.12 49.36
N ILE A 120 43.29 21.33 50.15
CA ILE A 120 42.72 20.57 51.27
C ILE A 120 42.08 21.52 52.28
N ALA A 121 42.78 22.61 52.63
CA ALA A 121 42.27 23.59 53.59
C ALA A 121 40.99 24.29 53.07
N ALA A 122 40.97 24.66 51.79
CA ALA A 122 39.80 25.28 51.19
C ALA A 122 38.59 24.30 51.17
N ARG A 123 38.80 23.04 50.78
CA ARG A 123 37.70 22.04 50.76
C ARG A 123 37.26 21.60 52.13
N ALA A 124 38.16 21.56 53.13
CA ALA A 124 37.78 21.28 54.53
C ALA A 124 36.90 22.38 55.14
N ALA A 125 37.03 23.62 54.67
CA ALA A 125 36.15 24.73 55.09
C ALA A 125 34.72 24.61 54.50
N GLU A 126 34.57 23.99 53.31
CA GLU A 126 33.29 23.84 52.63
C GLU A 126 32.59 22.51 52.95
N LEU A 127 33.39 21.44 53.07
CA LEU A 127 32.95 20.06 53.28
C LEU A 127 33.41 19.64 54.68
N ARG A 128 32.46 19.29 55.58
CA ARG A 128 32.82 18.75 56.89
C ARG A 128 33.68 17.49 56.74
N GLU A 129 34.85 17.47 57.48
CA GLU A 129 35.75 16.31 57.53
C GLU A 129 36.40 15.93 56.19
N PHE A 130 36.56 16.87 55.22
CA PHE A 130 37.27 16.57 53.99
C PHE A 130 38.72 16.27 54.24
N SER A 131 39.16 15.07 53.86
CA SER A 131 40.56 14.63 53.85
C SER A 131 40.86 13.84 52.61
N VAL A 132 42.08 13.95 52.08
CA VAL A 132 42.49 13.20 50.89
C VAL A 132 43.19 11.91 51.32
N TYR A 133 42.73 10.80 50.75
CA TYR A 133 43.24 9.46 51.11
C TYR A 133 43.15 8.49 49.90
N PRO A 134 43.93 7.40 49.90
CA PRO A 134 45.11 7.19 50.71
C PRO A 134 46.28 8.06 50.26
N PRO A 135 47.29 8.26 51.13
CA PRO A 135 48.55 8.95 50.70
C PRO A 135 49.28 8.12 49.63
N HIS A 136 49.92 8.79 48.70
CA HIS A 136 50.73 8.16 47.65
C HIS A 136 51.91 9.09 47.20
N ASN A 137 52.80 8.60 46.36
CA ASN A 137 54.04 9.30 45.96
C ASN A 137 53.95 9.99 44.56
N GLN A 138 52.72 10.24 44.06
CA GLN A 138 52.56 11.03 42.80
C GLN A 138 52.81 12.53 43.09
N GLU A 139 53.28 13.25 42.09
CA GLU A 139 53.54 14.70 42.16
C GLU A 139 52.25 15.53 42.11
N PHE A 140 51.08 14.88 41.94
CA PHE A 140 49.76 15.52 41.90
C PHE A 140 48.74 14.65 42.65
N MET A 141 47.63 15.24 43.01
CA MET A 141 46.46 14.53 43.55
C MET A 141 45.29 14.66 42.60
N LEU A 142 44.43 13.66 42.65
CA LEU A 142 43.17 13.57 41.91
C LEU A 142 42.00 13.23 42.87
N PRO A 143 41.74 14.06 43.87
CA PRO A 143 40.73 13.76 44.87
C PRO A 143 39.32 13.85 44.29
N ILE A 144 38.48 12.90 44.62
CA ILE A 144 37.04 12.98 44.44
C ILE A 144 36.52 14.08 45.36
N THR A 145 36.15 15.22 44.78
CA THR A 145 35.73 16.39 45.56
C THR A 145 34.24 16.39 45.82
N PHE A 146 33.49 16.15 44.74
CA PHE A 146 32.04 16.08 44.80
C PHE A 146 31.58 14.78 44.20
N ILE A 147 30.54 14.20 44.75
CA ILE A 147 29.81 13.08 44.15
C ILE A 147 28.39 13.06 44.68
N GLU A 148 27.44 12.90 43.81
CA GLU A 148 26.01 12.77 44.12
C GLU A 148 25.40 11.52 43.52
N PRO A 149 24.48 10.85 44.18
CA PRO A 149 23.97 11.16 45.53
C PRO A 149 25.01 10.84 46.61
N ILE A 150 25.10 11.72 47.58
CA ILE A 150 26.11 11.61 48.64
C ILE A 150 25.86 10.41 49.57
N ASP A 151 24.59 10.08 49.83
CA ASP A 151 24.19 9.06 50.79
C ASP A 151 24.87 7.70 50.56
N ILE A 152 24.97 7.30 49.30
CA ILE A 152 25.60 6.04 48.90
C ILE A 152 27.08 6.18 48.57
N ASN A 153 27.56 7.41 48.38
CA ASN A 153 28.91 7.70 47.85
C ASN A 153 29.80 8.42 48.88
N ALA A 154 29.36 8.63 50.10
CA ALA A 154 30.12 9.39 51.10
C ALA A 154 31.56 8.90 51.30
N ARG A 155 31.78 7.57 51.23
CA ARG A 155 33.12 6.97 51.32
C ARG A 155 34.03 7.28 50.15
N ALA A 156 33.51 7.80 49.00
CA ALA A 156 34.31 8.15 47.86
C ALA A 156 34.84 9.58 47.94
N VAL A 157 34.22 10.45 48.76
CA VAL A 157 34.66 11.84 48.94
C VAL A 157 36.04 11.86 49.58
N GLY A 158 36.96 12.58 48.97
CA GLY A 158 38.37 12.63 49.38
C GLY A 158 39.22 11.48 48.90
N LEU A 159 38.67 10.44 48.31
CA LEU A 159 39.46 9.35 47.72
C LEU A 159 40.30 9.93 46.55
N ASP A 160 41.62 9.76 46.67
CA ASP A 160 42.54 10.18 45.62
C ASP A 160 42.69 9.06 44.59
N VAL A 161 42.09 9.24 43.41
CA VAL A 161 42.17 8.22 42.34
C VAL A 161 43.59 8.08 41.76
N ALA A 162 44.47 9.02 42.05
CA ALA A 162 45.86 8.94 41.65
C ALA A 162 46.65 7.84 42.37
N HIS A 163 46.19 7.32 43.50
CA HIS A 163 46.87 6.28 44.26
C HIS A 163 46.88 4.92 43.50
N GLU A 164 45.85 4.65 42.76
CA GLU A 164 45.67 3.37 42.09
C GLU A 164 45.91 3.49 40.57
N ALA A 165 46.76 2.63 40.01
CA ALA A 165 47.26 2.76 38.66
C ALA A 165 46.17 2.72 37.59
N ASN A 166 45.20 1.83 37.72
CA ASN A 166 44.15 1.67 36.73
C ASN A 166 43.23 2.93 36.67
N ARG A 167 42.82 3.46 37.84
CA ARG A 167 42.04 4.68 37.93
C ARG A 167 42.78 5.88 37.39
N ARG A 168 44.06 6.02 37.79
CA ARG A 168 44.93 7.11 37.33
C ARG A 168 45.14 7.06 35.82
N THR A 169 45.45 5.90 35.26
CA THR A 169 45.69 5.73 33.83
C THR A 169 44.44 6.11 33.00
N GLY A 170 43.27 5.64 33.39
CA GLY A 170 42.01 5.99 32.71
C GLY A 170 41.73 7.49 32.73
N LEU A 171 41.93 8.13 33.88
CA LEU A 171 41.70 9.59 33.99
C LEU A 171 42.72 10.38 33.16
N LEU A 172 44.00 10.04 33.22
CA LEU A 172 45.03 10.70 32.42
C LEU A 172 44.84 10.41 30.91
N ALA A 173 44.36 9.26 30.53
CA ALA A 173 43.98 9.00 29.14
C ALA A 173 42.87 9.94 28.67
N SER A 174 41.86 10.20 29.52
CA SER A 174 40.81 11.18 29.18
C SER A 174 41.38 12.61 29.02
N ARG A 175 42.30 13.02 29.92
CA ARG A 175 43.01 14.27 29.80
C ARG A 175 43.75 14.39 28.46
N ASP A 176 44.53 13.34 28.14
CA ASP A 176 45.43 13.38 27.00
C ASP A 176 44.70 13.26 25.65
N SER A 177 43.60 12.51 25.60
CA SER A 177 42.76 12.43 24.40
C SER A 177 41.80 13.60 24.23
N GLY A 178 41.41 14.25 25.32
CA GLY A 178 40.35 15.25 25.33
C GLY A 178 38.94 14.67 25.11
N THR A 179 38.81 13.35 25.24
CA THR A 179 37.57 12.60 25.08
C THR A 179 37.22 11.83 26.34
N ALA A 180 36.00 11.37 26.42
CA ALA A 180 35.58 10.49 27.49
C ALA A 180 36.36 9.17 27.46
N GLN A 181 36.76 8.63 28.61
CA GLN A 181 37.52 7.39 28.77
C GLN A 181 37.02 6.57 29.97
N ILE A 182 37.15 5.27 29.90
CA ILE A 182 36.82 4.38 31.04
C ILE A 182 38.09 3.71 31.60
N THR A 183 38.03 3.37 32.87
CA THR A 183 39.08 2.51 33.47
C THR A 183 38.94 1.07 33.01
N GLY A 184 40.00 0.27 33.19
CA GLY A 184 39.81 -1.18 33.26
C GLY A 184 38.89 -1.54 34.44
N PRO A 185 38.60 -2.85 34.60
CA PRO A 185 37.73 -3.31 35.67
C PRO A 185 38.30 -2.98 37.05
N ILE A 186 37.43 -2.45 37.91
CA ILE A 186 37.74 -2.13 39.29
C ILE A 186 36.59 -2.59 40.20
N VAL A 187 36.87 -2.68 41.47
CA VAL A 187 35.84 -2.77 42.51
C VAL A 187 35.59 -1.38 43.05
N LEU A 188 34.32 -0.94 43.04
CA LEU A 188 33.94 0.37 43.57
C LEU A 188 34.03 0.36 45.09
N VAL A 189 34.54 1.44 45.67
CA VAL A 189 34.75 1.55 47.15
C VAL A 189 33.44 1.45 47.94
N GLN A 190 32.34 1.80 47.34
CA GLN A 190 31.00 1.73 47.90
C GLN A 190 30.31 0.37 47.64
N ASP A 191 30.90 -0.53 46.86
CA ASP A 191 30.27 -1.81 46.56
C ASP A 191 30.79 -2.92 47.51
N SER A 192 29.92 -3.36 48.40
CA SER A 192 30.19 -4.47 49.33
C SER A 192 30.19 -5.84 48.67
N ASN A 193 29.62 -5.99 47.48
CA ASN A 193 29.47 -7.26 46.75
C ASN A 193 30.65 -7.55 45.85
N HIS A 194 31.63 -6.66 45.79
CA HIS A 194 32.82 -6.77 44.93
C HIS A 194 32.51 -7.01 43.44
N THR A 195 31.41 -6.44 42.97
CA THR A 195 31.02 -6.56 41.57
C THR A 195 31.96 -5.75 40.68
N PRO A 196 32.31 -6.27 39.50
CA PRO A 196 33.10 -5.50 38.53
C PRO A 196 32.41 -4.21 38.12
N GLY A 197 33.16 -3.14 38.18
CA GLY A 197 32.74 -1.83 37.74
C GLY A 197 33.88 -1.11 37.04
N PHE A 198 33.63 0.10 36.62
CA PHE A 198 34.65 1.00 36.05
C PHE A 198 34.28 2.46 36.39
N LEU A 199 35.25 3.33 36.23
CA LEU A 199 35.02 4.78 36.29
C LEU A 199 35.02 5.33 34.88
N PHE A 200 34.01 6.16 34.60
CA PHE A 200 33.90 6.88 33.34
C PHE A 200 34.34 8.31 33.58
N TYR A 201 35.32 8.79 32.83
CA TYR A 201 35.92 10.11 32.99
C TYR A 201 35.69 10.96 31.76
N THR A 202 35.33 12.23 31.98
CA THR A 202 35.26 13.25 30.94
C THR A 202 36.06 14.46 31.40
N PRO A 203 37.10 14.85 30.68
CA PRO A 203 38.03 15.87 31.15
C PRO A 203 37.45 17.26 31.01
N PHE A 204 37.80 18.16 31.93
CA PHE A 204 37.59 19.61 31.80
C PHE A 204 38.87 20.40 32.01
N TYR A 205 38.91 21.58 31.42
CA TYR A 205 40.13 22.36 31.33
C TYR A 205 39.91 23.81 31.78
N LYS A 206 40.99 24.50 32.15
CA LYS A 206 40.95 25.92 32.45
C LYS A 206 40.84 26.72 31.15
N GLY A 207 39.78 27.49 30.96
CA GLY A 207 39.51 28.29 29.78
C GLY A 207 39.01 27.49 28.57
N PRO A 208 39.13 27.99 27.33
CA PRO A 208 38.63 27.32 26.15
C PRO A 208 39.22 25.90 25.95
N ARG A 209 38.51 25.00 25.34
CA ARG A 209 38.97 23.62 25.11
C ARG A 209 40.30 23.58 24.35
N PRO A 210 41.33 22.91 24.85
CA PRO A 210 42.65 22.91 24.24
C PRO A 210 42.71 21.96 23.03
N ASP A 211 43.45 22.38 21.97
CA ASP A 211 43.56 21.60 20.74
C ASP A 211 44.74 20.61 20.78
N SER A 212 45.86 21.01 21.41
CA SER A 212 47.07 20.17 21.46
C SER A 212 47.16 19.34 22.75
N LEU A 213 47.89 18.21 22.67
CA LEU A 213 48.19 17.38 23.83
C LEU A 213 48.90 18.14 24.95
N GLN A 214 49.85 19.04 24.59
CA GLN A 214 50.59 19.81 25.58
C GLN A 214 49.67 20.79 26.30
N GLU A 215 48.83 21.51 25.56
CA GLU A 215 47.84 22.42 26.19
C GLU A 215 46.85 21.68 27.05
N ARG A 216 46.43 20.45 26.64
CA ARG A 216 45.57 19.63 27.47
C ARG A 216 46.22 19.27 28.81
N LYS A 217 47.50 18.96 28.81
CA LYS A 217 48.24 18.68 30.04
C LYS A 217 48.40 19.93 30.92
N ASP A 218 48.75 21.05 30.31
CA ASP A 218 49.05 22.31 31.02
C ASP A 218 47.78 22.96 31.63
N ARG A 219 46.67 22.78 30.95
CA ARG A 219 45.40 23.43 31.34
C ARG A 219 44.40 22.46 31.99
N PHE A 220 44.81 21.24 32.23
CA PHE A 220 43.96 20.25 32.86
C PHE A 220 43.47 20.71 34.24
N ALA A 221 42.19 20.79 34.44
CA ALA A 221 41.56 21.19 35.71
C ALA A 221 40.99 20.00 36.47
N GLY A 222 40.63 18.92 35.79
CA GLY A 222 40.07 17.74 36.38
C GLY A 222 39.19 16.94 35.44
N ALA A 223 38.38 16.10 36.00
CA ALA A 223 37.39 15.32 35.27
C ALA A 223 36.05 15.27 36.00
N VAL A 224 34.97 15.32 35.21
CA VAL A 224 33.67 14.82 35.67
C VAL A 224 33.68 13.32 35.52
N TYR A 225 33.22 12.60 36.52
CA TYR A 225 33.27 11.14 36.48
C TYR A 225 31.98 10.52 36.98
N ALA A 226 31.78 9.28 36.59
CA ALA A 226 30.73 8.43 37.12
C ALA A 226 31.26 7.03 37.44
N PRO A 227 30.98 6.49 38.65
CA PRO A 227 31.24 5.09 38.95
C PRO A 227 30.11 4.23 38.43
N PHE A 228 30.47 3.18 37.70
CA PHE A 228 29.55 2.22 37.06
C PHE A 228 29.70 0.82 37.65
N VAL A 229 28.57 0.15 37.79
CA VAL A 229 28.51 -1.28 38.03
C VAL A 229 28.05 -1.95 36.76
N VAL A 230 28.90 -2.80 36.16
CA VAL A 230 28.62 -3.40 34.84
C VAL A 230 27.35 -4.24 34.86
N HIS A 231 27.09 -5.00 35.94
CA HIS A 231 25.87 -5.79 36.06
C HIS A 231 24.61 -4.92 35.91
N LYS A 232 24.58 -3.76 36.58
CA LYS A 232 23.46 -2.83 36.51
C LYS A 232 23.38 -2.08 35.16
N LEU A 233 24.53 -1.93 34.47
CA LEU A 233 24.57 -1.37 33.12
C LEU A 233 23.78 -2.26 32.14
N VAL A 234 23.93 -3.56 32.27
CA VAL A 234 23.29 -4.55 31.39
C VAL A 234 21.90 -4.89 31.91
N GLU A 235 21.70 -4.92 33.21
CA GLU A 235 20.40 -5.15 33.83
C GLU A 235 19.36 -4.12 33.37
N GLY A 236 18.22 -4.60 32.90
CA GLY A 236 17.15 -3.75 32.34
C GLY A 236 17.39 -3.21 30.92
N LEU A 237 18.54 -3.55 30.28
CA LEU A 237 18.64 -3.39 28.82
C LEU A 237 17.72 -4.35 28.08
N PHE A 238 17.58 -5.54 28.64
CA PHE A 238 16.69 -6.58 28.12
C PHE A 238 15.58 -6.83 29.14
N LEU A 239 14.34 -6.85 28.68
CA LEU A 239 13.30 -7.56 29.40
C LEU A 239 13.73 -9.05 29.34
N LYS A 240 14.21 -9.59 30.47
CA LYS A 240 14.78 -10.96 30.55
C LYS A 240 13.87 -12.02 29.93
N GLU A 241 12.56 -11.79 29.98
CA GLU A 241 11.52 -12.66 29.41
C GLU A 241 11.52 -12.69 27.87
N PHE A 242 12.14 -11.69 27.21
CA PHE A 242 12.17 -11.57 25.75
C PHE A 242 13.59 -11.59 25.18
N SER A 243 14.61 -11.79 26.01
CA SER A 243 15.98 -11.91 25.53
C SER A 243 16.16 -13.24 24.82
N GLU A 244 16.54 -13.20 23.56
CA GLU A 244 16.80 -14.36 22.71
C GLU A 244 18.26 -14.80 22.76
N VAL A 245 19.12 -13.99 23.35
CA VAL A 245 20.55 -14.21 23.46
C VAL A 245 21.03 -14.01 24.90
N LEU A 246 22.12 -14.67 25.24
CA LEU A 246 22.87 -14.46 26.45
C LEU A 246 24.19 -13.76 26.13
N LEU A 247 24.56 -12.81 26.98
CA LEU A 247 25.72 -11.96 26.81
C LEU A 247 26.77 -12.27 27.88
N SER A 248 28.02 -12.37 27.47
CA SER A 248 29.19 -12.28 28.36
C SER A 248 30.08 -11.16 27.83
N ILE A 249 30.60 -10.34 28.74
CA ILE A 249 31.50 -9.23 28.43
C ILE A 249 32.82 -9.44 29.14
N ARG A 250 33.90 -9.34 28.38
CA ARG A 250 35.28 -9.37 28.90
C ARG A 250 35.99 -8.07 28.56
N ASP A 251 36.80 -7.59 29.48
CA ASP A 251 37.79 -6.52 29.26
C ASP A 251 39.19 -7.14 29.38
N GLY A 252 39.85 -7.38 28.24
CA GLY A 252 41.03 -8.24 28.18
C GLY A 252 40.68 -9.67 28.64
N ASP A 253 41.44 -10.18 29.63
CA ASP A 253 41.23 -11.53 30.15
C ASP A 253 40.17 -11.58 31.28
N GLN A 254 39.70 -10.43 31.76
CA GLN A 254 38.78 -10.37 32.90
C GLN A 254 37.33 -10.36 32.44
N VAL A 255 36.55 -11.31 32.93
CA VAL A 255 35.06 -11.29 32.77
C VAL A 255 34.48 -10.22 33.67
N ILE A 256 33.74 -9.28 33.06
CA ILE A 256 33.11 -8.16 33.76
C ILE A 256 31.59 -8.30 33.86
N TYR A 257 31.02 -9.14 32.97
CA TYR A 257 29.62 -9.52 33.01
C TYR A 257 29.43 -10.91 32.38
N ASP A 258 28.59 -11.73 32.99
CA ASP A 258 28.35 -13.08 32.45
C ASP A 258 26.89 -13.51 32.75
N GLU A 259 26.14 -13.76 31.70
CA GLU A 259 24.84 -14.44 31.72
C GLU A 259 24.93 -15.90 31.27
N GLN A 260 26.09 -16.32 30.81
CA GLN A 260 26.33 -17.63 30.22
C GLN A 260 26.71 -18.70 31.29
N ASP A 261 26.32 -18.44 32.54
CA ASP A 261 26.46 -19.43 33.62
C ASP A 261 25.45 -20.57 33.41
N SER A 262 25.93 -21.79 33.63
CA SER A 262 25.09 -23.00 33.60
C SER A 262 23.93 -23.00 34.58
N ASN A 263 23.98 -22.17 35.63
CA ASN A 263 22.89 -21.96 36.59
C ASN A 263 21.77 -21.06 36.03
N ASN A 264 22.01 -20.35 34.90
CA ASN A 264 20.98 -19.53 34.25
C ASN A 264 19.93 -20.47 33.62
N PRO A 265 18.62 -20.32 33.98
CA PRO A 265 17.56 -21.18 33.43
C PRO A 265 17.46 -21.14 31.89
N LEU A 266 17.89 -20.02 31.30
CA LEU A 266 17.86 -19.80 29.86
C LEU A 266 19.12 -20.32 29.14
N TYR A 267 20.12 -20.78 29.89
CA TYR A 267 21.35 -21.27 29.29
C TYR A 267 21.10 -22.49 28.40
N ASP A 268 21.60 -22.43 27.16
CA ASP A 268 21.57 -23.53 26.20
C ASP A 268 22.99 -24.13 26.10
N ASN A 269 23.12 -25.41 26.43
CA ASN A 269 24.39 -26.10 26.37
C ASN A 269 24.94 -26.27 24.94
N ASP A 270 24.04 -26.25 23.95
CA ASP A 270 24.35 -26.38 22.53
C ASP A 270 23.66 -25.23 21.76
N PRO A 271 24.16 -23.99 21.88
CA PRO A 271 23.49 -22.83 21.27
C PRO A 271 23.47 -22.99 19.76
N MET A 272 22.35 -22.57 19.14
CA MET A 272 22.22 -22.61 17.69
C MET A 272 23.25 -21.70 17.00
N PHE A 273 23.55 -20.56 17.63
CA PHE A 273 24.56 -19.62 17.16
C PHE A 273 25.31 -19.03 18.36
N SER A 274 26.58 -18.76 18.12
CA SER A 274 27.43 -18.00 19.02
C SER A 274 28.41 -17.17 18.20
N ASP A 275 28.63 -15.94 18.63
CA ASP A 275 29.56 -15.02 17.98
C ASP A 275 30.29 -14.17 19.01
N THR A 276 31.50 -13.79 18.68
CA THR A 276 32.38 -12.98 19.51
C THR A 276 32.68 -11.68 18.76
N VAL A 277 32.35 -10.56 19.37
CA VAL A 277 32.53 -9.24 18.77
C VAL A 277 33.42 -8.38 19.65
N GLU A 278 34.44 -7.78 19.07
CA GLU A 278 35.25 -6.77 19.74
C GLU A 278 34.62 -5.40 19.57
N LEU A 279 34.48 -4.67 20.67
CA LEU A 279 33.91 -3.32 20.72
C LEU A 279 34.89 -2.36 21.38
N ASP A 280 35.24 -1.30 20.69
CA ASP A 280 36.00 -0.19 21.27
C ASP A 280 35.08 0.67 22.14
N VAL A 281 35.31 0.65 23.45
CA VAL A 281 34.50 1.34 24.43
C VAL A 281 35.35 2.34 25.19
N TYR A 282 35.32 3.59 24.80
CA TYR A 282 36.00 4.70 25.47
C TYR A 282 37.43 4.41 25.91
N GLY A 283 38.26 3.99 24.93
CA GLY A 283 39.68 3.68 25.13
C GLY A 283 39.96 2.26 25.64
N ARG A 284 38.94 1.43 25.83
CA ARG A 284 39.06 0.01 26.19
C ARG A 284 38.50 -0.88 25.07
N LYS A 285 39.05 -2.09 24.96
CA LYS A 285 38.50 -3.11 24.05
C LYS A 285 37.72 -4.12 24.85
N TRP A 286 36.41 -4.12 24.64
CA TRP A 286 35.57 -5.16 25.21
C TRP A 286 35.34 -6.26 24.21
N THR A 287 35.40 -7.49 24.70
CA THR A 287 35.01 -8.68 23.94
C THR A 287 33.64 -9.13 24.40
N LEU A 288 32.66 -9.06 23.50
CA LEU A 288 31.30 -9.47 23.74
C LEU A 288 31.08 -10.87 23.15
N ASP A 289 30.88 -11.85 24.00
CA ASP A 289 30.46 -13.20 23.59
C ASP A 289 28.93 -13.26 23.66
N ILE A 290 28.29 -13.43 22.50
CA ILE A 290 26.84 -13.45 22.36
C ILE A 290 26.43 -14.80 21.82
N ARG A 291 25.54 -15.49 22.54
CA ARG A 291 25.05 -16.81 22.15
C ARG A 291 23.53 -16.90 22.28
N THR A 292 22.92 -17.71 21.44
CA THR A 292 21.49 -18.01 21.54
C THR A 292 21.16 -18.80 22.81
N ASN A 293 19.96 -18.56 23.32
CA ASN A 293 19.44 -19.20 24.52
C ASN A 293 18.30 -20.20 24.20
N LYS A 294 17.74 -20.85 25.25
CA LYS A 294 16.60 -21.76 25.10
C LYS A 294 15.35 -21.13 24.51
N ILE A 295 15.11 -19.83 24.75
CA ILE A 295 13.98 -19.11 24.15
C ILE A 295 14.17 -19.04 22.65
N PHE A 296 15.36 -18.63 22.20
CA PHE A 296 15.69 -18.59 20.78
C PHE A 296 15.46 -19.95 20.12
N ARG A 297 15.95 -21.02 20.73
CA ARG A 297 15.76 -22.39 20.22
C ARG A 297 14.29 -22.78 20.17
N SER A 298 13.49 -22.49 21.20
CA SER A 298 12.08 -22.85 21.27
C SER A 298 11.22 -22.11 20.24
N GLN A 299 11.58 -20.86 19.93
CA GLN A 299 10.86 -20.04 18.95
C GLN A 299 11.31 -20.27 17.51
N ASN A 300 12.46 -20.90 17.31
CA ASN A 300 13.04 -21.20 16.02
C ASN A 300 13.21 -22.71 15.80
N SER A 301 12.27 -23.51 16.35
CA SER A 301 12.21 -24.92 16.03
C SER A 301 11.98 -25.11 14.53
N ALA A 302 12.84 -25.92 13.89
CA ALA A 302 12.79 -26.20 12.45
C ALA A 302 11.61 -27.13 12.08
N GLU A 303 10.45 -26.91 12.71
CA GLU A 303 9.25 -27.72 12.46
C GLU A 303 8.60 -27.39 11.11
N GLN A 304 8.72 -26.15 10.64
CA GLN A 304 8.12 -25.73 9.37
C GLN A 304 8.61 -26.53 8.15
N PRO A 305 9.91 -26.72 7.91
CA PRO A 305 10.37 -27.55 6.81
C PRO A 305 9.89 -29.01 6.91
N MET A 306 9.80 -29.54 8.13
CA MET A 306 9.30 -30.88 8.38
C MET A 306 7.80 -31.00 8.08
N LEU A 307 7.03 -29.97 8.43
CA LEU A 307 5.60 -29.90 8.07
C LEU A 307 5.40 -29.81 6.56
N ILE A 308 6.26 -29.08 5.84
CA ILE A 308 6.23 -29.03 4.37
C ILE A 308 6.53 -30.40 3.78
N LEU A 309 7.53 -31.10 4.30
CA LEU A 309 7.88 -32.46 3.84
C LEU A 309 6.74 -33.44 4.09
N ILE A 310 6.22 -33.47 5.33
CA ILE A 310 5.10 -34.35 5.70
C ILE A 310 3.84 -33.98 4.91
N GLY A 311 3.51 -32.68 4.85
CA GLY A 311 2.37 -32.18 4.07
C GLY A 311 2.51 -32.51 2.58
N GLY A 312 3.71 -32.32 2.03
CA GLY A 312 4.01 -32.70 0.66
C GLY A 312 3.84 -34.19 0.38
N LEU A 313 4.31 -35.05 1.30
CA LEU A 313 4.11 -36.51 1.18
C LEU A 313 2.63 -36.91 1.28
N ILE A 314 1.86 -36.24 2.15
CA ILE A 314 0.41 -36.45 2.22
C ILE A 314 -0.26 -36.02 0.92
N ILE A 315 0.12 -34.85 0.40
CA ILE A 315 -0.37 -34.36 -0.90
C ILE A 315 -0.01 -35.34 -2.01
N GLU A 316 1.20 -35.89 -1.99
CA GLU A 316 1.67 -36.90 -2.96
C GLU A 316 0.78 -38.14 -2.95
N ILE A 317 0.44 -38.65 -1.75
CA ILE A 317 -0.47 -39.78 -1.60
C ILE A 317 -1.87 -39.42 -2.14
N LEU A 318 -2.35 -38.20 -1.84
CA LEU A 318 -3.64 -37.71 -2.35
C LEU A 318 -3.61 -37.52 -3.87
N VAL A 319 -2.56 -36.94 -4.43
CA VAL A 319 -2.37 -36.78 -5.88
C VAL A 319 -2.34 -38.15 -6.55
N PHE A 320 -1.57 -39.10 -6.02
CA PHE A 320 -1.53 -40.46 -6.55
C PHE A 320 -2.91 -41.13 -6.49
N SER A 321 -3.61 -41.00 -5.35
CA SER A 321 -4.96 -41.51 -5.18
C SER A 321 -5.97 -40.85 -6.16
N LEU A 322 -5.86 -39.53 -6.32
CA LEU A 322 -6.68 -38.75 -7.27
C LEU A 322 -6.38 -39.18 -8.72
N LEU A 323 -5.11 -39.26 -9.10
CA LEU A 323 -4.71 -39.70 -10.42
C LEU A 323 -5.15 -41.14 -10.70
N ALA A 324 -5.07 -42.02 -9.70
CA ALA A 324 -5.55 -43.39 -9.81
C ALA A 324 -7.10 -43.43 -9.97
N THR A 325 -7.85 -42.57 -9.27
CA THR A 325 -9.29 -42.43 -9.43
C THR A 325 -9.69 -41.80 -10.74
N LEU A 326 -8.96 -40.73 -11.16
CA LEU A 326 -9.14 -40.08 -12.47
C LEU A 326 -8.82 -41.05 -13.63
N ALA A 327 -7.73 -41.81 -13.51
CA ALA A 327 -7.40 -42.85 -14.50
C ALA A 327 -8.49 -43.92 -14.63
N ARG A 328 -9.11 -44.27 -13.51
CA ARG A 328 -10.28 -45.20 -13.53
C ARG A 328 -11.56 -44.55 -14.04
N SER A 329 -11.74 -43.26 -13.82
CA SER A 329 -12.91 -42.47 -14.24
C SER A 329 -12.83 -42.00 -15.71
N ASN A 330 -11.64 -41.83 -16.24
CA ASN A 330 -11.41 -41.17 -17.53
C ASN A 330 -12.04 -41.91 -18.73
N SER A 331 -12.16 -43.25 -18.65
CA SER A 331 -12.89 -44.02 -19.68
C SER A 331 -14.41 -43.72 -19.72
N ARG A 332 -14.99 -43.26 -18.61
CA ARG A 332 -16.40 -42.85 -18.55
C ARG A 332 -16.61 -41.38 -18.91
N ILE A 333 -15.63 -40.50 -18.56
CA ILE A 333 -15.73 -39.06 -18.77
C ILE A 333 -15.59 -38.70 -20.25
N HIS A 334 -14.75 -39.41 -21.01
CA HIS A 334 -14.63 -39.15 -22.47
C HIS A 334 -15.98 -39.38 -23.20
N THR A 335 -16.72 -40.39 -22.85
CA THR A 335 -18.03 -40.63 -23.43
C THR A 335 -19.06 -39.59 -23.00
N TYR A 336 -19.01 -39.16 -21.71
CA TYR A 336 -19.93 -38.12 -21.18
C TYR A 336 -19.58 -36.73 -21.74
N ALA A 337 -18.28 -36.36 -21.82
CA ALA A 337 -17.85 -35.08 -22.39
C ALA A 337 -18.20 -35.00 -23.88
N TYR A 338 -18.00 -36.08 -24.63
CA TYR A 338 -18.38 -36.13 -26.04
C TYR A 338 -19.91 -35.97 -26.20
N GLN A 339 -20.72 -36.71 -25.43
CA GLN A 339 -22.17 -36.56 -25.46
C GLN A 339 -22.64 -35.17 -25.00
N LEU A 340 -21.99 -34.59 -23.99
CA LEU A 340 -22.33 -33.24 -23.52
C LEU A 340 -21.96 -32.16 -24.55
N THR A 341 -20.80 -32.31 -25.20
CA THR A 341 -20.36 -31.39 -26.27
C THR A 341 -21.30 -31.47 -27.46
N GLU A 342 -21.69 -32.69 -27.89
CA GLU A 342 -22.67 -32.88 -28.95
C GLU A 342 -24.05 -32.30 -28.58
N ASN A 343 -24.50 -32.50 -27.33
CA ASN A 343 -25.75 -31.93 -26.85
C ASN A 343 -25.70 -30.39 -26.73
N LEU A 344 -24.57 -29.83 -26.27
CA LEU A 344 -24.39 -28.39 -26.22
C LEU A 344 -24.34 -27.79 -27.62
N ARG A 345 -23.62 -28.42 -28.54
CA ARG A 345 -23.54 -27.98 -29.93
C ARG A 345 -24.92 -27.99 -30.61
N ALA A 346 -25.67 -29.07 -30.43
CA ALA A 346 -27.04 -29.16 -30.95
C ALA A 346 -27.97 -28.09 -30.30
N LYS A 347 -27.81 -27.80 -28.98
CA LYS A 347 -28.59 -26.75 -28.33
C LYS A 347 -28.17 -25.35 -28.77
N THR A 348 -26.86 -25.11 -29.00
CA THR A 348 -26.36 -23.82 -29.49
C THR A 348 -26.87 -23.57 -30.91
N GLU A 349 -26.76 -24.58 -31.80
CA GLU A 349 -27.30 -24.49 -33.15
C GLU A 349 -28.83 -24.23 -33.14
N HIS A 350 -29.56 -24.90 -32.23
CA HIS A 350 -30.99 -24.64 -32.09
C HIS A 350 -31.32 -23.26 -31.56
N LEU A 351 -30.55 -22.74 -30.59
CA LEU A 351 -30.71 -21.38 -30.07
C LEU A 351 -30.36 -20.32 -31.12
N GLU A 352 -29.31 -20.51 -31.90
CA GLU A 352 -28.94 -19.64 -33.00
C GLU A 352 -30.02 -19.63 -34.08
N GLN A 353 -30.54 -20.79 -34.43
CA GLN A 353 -31.64 -20.88 -35.37
C GLN A 353 -32.93 -20.23 -34.85
N ALA A 354 -33.32 -20.48 -33.58
CA ALA A 354 -34.48 -19.85 -32.98
C ALA A 354 -34.33 -18.33 -32.87
N ASN A 355 -33.11 -17.85 -32.55
CA ASN A 355 -32.84 -16.41 -32.51
C ASN A 355 -32.93 -15.78 -33.90
N ALA A 356 -32.38 -16.45 -34.92
CA ALA A 356 -32.50 -16.02 -36.31
C ALA A 356 -33.97 -15.99 -36.78
N GLU A 357 -34.76 -17.04 -36.45
CA GLU A 357 -36.20 -17.09 -36.73
C GLU A 357 -36.99 -15.97 -36.05
N ILE A 358 -36.70 -15.69 -34.78
CA ILE A 358 -37.32 -14.56 -34.03
C ILE A 358 -36.98 -13.23 -34.72
N GLN A 359 -35.74 -13.04 -35.12
CA GLN A 359 -35.30 -11.81 -35.81
C GLN A 359 -35.96 -11.66 -37.16
N GLN A 360 -36.03 -12.74 -37.93
CA GLN A 360 -36.72 -12.77 -39.19
C GLN A 360 -38.22 -12.53 -39.05
N PHE A 361 -38.84 -13.12 -38.00
CA PHE A 361 -40.24 -12.89 -37.67
C PHE A 361 -40.50 -11.43 -37.34
N VAL A 362 -39.65 -10.81 -36.45
CA VAL A 362 -39.75 -9.40 -36.11
C VAL A 362 -39.61 -8.52 -37.34
N TYR A 363 -38.71 -8.82 -38.24
CA TYR A 363 -38.54 -8.11 -39.51
C TYR A 363 -39.77 -8.22 -40.40
N ILE A 364 -40.26 -9.44 -40.68
CA ILE A 364 -41.41 -9.71 -41.53
C ILE A 364 -42.67 -9.08 -40.91
N ALA A 365 -42.91 -9.33 -39.62
CA ALA A 365 -44.08 -8.78 -38.95
C ALA A 365 -44.10 -7.24 -38.98
N SER A 366 -42.92 -6.61 -38.77
CA SER A 366 -42.84 -5.14 -38.82
C SER A 366 -43.07 -4.61 -40.25
N HIS A 367 -42.55 -5.31 -41.26
CA HIS A 367 -42.79 -4.97 -42.67
C HIS A 367 -44.26 -5.13 -43.05
N ASP A 368 -44.84 -6.27 -42.67
CA ASP A 368 -46.25 -6.57 -43.00
C ASP A 368 -47.26 -5.71 -42.24
N LEU A 369 -46.89 -5.22 -41.06
CA LEU A 369 -47.64 -4.22 -40.33
C LEU A 369 -47.56 -2.84 -40.98
N LYS A 370 -46.48 -2.50 -41.65
CA LYS A 370 -46.29 -1.20 -42.31
C LYS A 370 -47.23 -1.02 -43.49
N THR A 371 -47.49 -2.09 -44.24
CA THR A 371 -48.37 -2.03 -45.42
C THR A 371 -49.82 -1.71 -45.09
N PRO A 372 -50.51 -2.42 -44.16
CA PRO A 372 -51.91 -2.06 -43.79
C PRO A 372 -51.98 -0.71 -43.08
N VAL A 373 -50.96 -0.33 -42.30
CA VAL A 373 -50.91 0.96 -41.61
C VAL A 373 -50.86 2.10 -42.63
N ARG A 374 -50.01 1.98 -43.69
CA ARG A 374 -50.02 2.92 -44.78
C ARG A 374 -51.36 2.95 -45.54
N GLY A 375 -51.97 1.77 -45.76
CA GLY A 375 -53.27 1.65 -46.36
C GLY A 375 -54.35 2.38 -45.61
N ILE A 376 -54.34 2.29 -44.27
CA ILE A 376 -55.28 3.04 -43.40
C ILE A 376 -55.02 4.55 -43.54
N GLY A 377 -53.76 4.97 -43.56
CA GLY A 377 -53.40 6.37 -43.78
C GLY A 377 -53.93 6.91 -45.12
N PHE A 378 -53.64 6.17 -46.18
CA PHE A 378 -54.12 6.51 -47.53
C PHE A 378 -55.64 6.55 -47.64
N LEU A 379 -56.33 5.53 -47.08
CA LEU A 379 -57.79 5.56 -47.09
C LEU A 379 -58.35 6.74 -46.30
N ALA A 380 -57.72 7.11 -45.21
CA ALA A 380 -58.12 8.30 -44.45
C ALA A 380 -57.94 9.58 -45.26
N GLU A 381 -56.84 9.70 -46.03
CA GLU A 381 -56.62 10.84 -46.92
C GLU A 381 -57.67 10.87 -48.05
N VAL A 382 -57.94 9.77 -48.73
CA VAL A 382 -58.93 9.68 -49.82
C VAL A 382 -60.33 10.02 -49.28
N ILE A 383 -60.71 9.46 -48.12
CA ILE A 383 -62.05 9.78 -47.54
C ILE A 383 -62.13 11.24 -47.13
N GLU A 384 -61.02 11.83 -46.62
CA GLU A 384 -61.01 13.28 -46.29
C GLU A 384 -61.16 14.13 -47.54
N GLU A 385 -60.44 13.77 -48.65
CA GLU A 385 -60.56 14.41 -49.97
C GLU A 385 -62.02 14.28 -50.55
N ASP A 386 -62.58 13.06 -50.54
CA ASP A 386 -63.95 12.79 -51.00
C ASP A 386 -65.00 13.60 -50.23
N LEU A 387 -64.81 13.72 -48.90
CA LEU A 387 -65.68 14.50 -48.03
C LEU A 387 -65.53 16.03 -48.28
N GLU A 388 -64.30 16.51 -48.59
CA GLU A 388 -64.06 17.88 -48.98
C GLU A 388 -64.71 18.21 -50.34
N GLU A 389 -64.74 17.26 -51.29
CA GLU A 389 -65.42 17.41 -52.57
C GLU A 389 -66.94 17.43 -52.42
N ILE A 390 -67.49 16.61 -51.50
CA ILE A 390 -68.96 16.53 -51.28
C ILE A 390 -69.50 17.74 -50.50
N PHE A 391 -68.79 18.20 -49.49
CA PHE A 391 -69.24 19.21 -48.54
C PHE A 391 -68.66 20.62 -48.80
N GLY A 392 -67.84 20.79 -49.85
CA GLY A 392 -67.14 22.03 -50.17
C GLY A 392 -65.84 22.19 -49.39
N SER A 393 -65.88 22.67 -48.20
CA SER A 393 -64.69 22.72 -47.32
C SER A 393 -65.03 22.14 -45.97
N LEU A 394 -64.19 21.23 -45.51
CA LEU A 394 -64.30 20.62 -44.18
C LEU A 394 -64.00 21.58 -43.01
N GLU A 395 -63.64 22.84 -43.29
CA GLU A 395 -63.34 23.83 -42.25
C GLU A 395 -64.55 24.15 -41.35
N SER A 396 -65.79 23.98 -41.89
CA SER A 396 -67.03 24.09 -41.10
C SER A 396 -67.35 22.84 -40.25
N HIS A 397 -66.69 21.71 -40.51
CA HIS A 397 -66.94 20.44 -39.85
C HIS A 397 -65.74 20.03 -38.93
N THR A 398 -65.47 20.89 -37.90
CA THR A 398 -64.31 20.83 -37.01
C THR A 398 -64.12 19.46 -36.36
N GLU A 399 -65.21 18.74 -36.09
CA GLU A 399 -65.16 17.42 -35.44
C GLU A 399 -64.64 16.31 -36.37
N ILE A 400 -65.04 16.29 -37.61
CA ILE A 400 -64.59 15.35 -38.65
C ILE A 400 -63.12 15.60 -38.96
N LYS A 401 -62.67 16.85 -39.09
CA LYS A 401 -61.27 17.24 -39.32
C LYS A 401 -60.38 16.82 -38.13
N ALA A 402 -60.90 16.97 -36.90
CA ALA A 402 -60.20 16.52 -35.73
C ALA A 402 -60.05 14.97 -35.70
N GLN A 403 -61.06 14.21 -36.17
CA GLN A 403 -61.00 12.76 -36.25
C GLN A 403 -59.97 12.29 -37.29
N PHE A 404 -59.94 12.88 -38.48
CA PHE A 404 -58.95 12.56 -39.50
C PHE A 404 -57.54 12.93 -39.04
N LYS A 405 -57.38 14.05 -38.38
CA LYS A 405 -56.12 14.43 -37.76
C LYS A 405 -55.67 13.37 -36.75
N MET A 406 -56.55 12.89 -35.88
CA MET A 406 -56.23 11.81 -34.93
C MET A 406 -55.88 10.52 -35.64
N ILE A 407 -56.58 10.13 -36.73
CA ILE A 407 -56.24 8.94 -37.51
C ILE A 407 -54.83 9.06 -38.08
N ARG A 408 -54.49 10.18 -38.72
CA ARG A 408 -53.15 10.44 -39.27
C ARG A 408 -52.07 10.40 -38.20
N GLU A 409 -52.29 11.01 -37.04
CA GLU A 409 -51.37 10.97 -35.91
C GLU A 409 -51.14 9.53 -35.42
N ARG A 410 -52.22 8.69 -35.34
CA ARG A 410 -52.10 7.29 -34.95
C ARG A 410 -51.37 6.46 -36.00
N VAL A 411 -51.66 6.66 -37.28
CA VAL A 411 -50.98 5.99 -38.41
C VAL A 411 -49.49 6.33 -38.43
N ASN A 412 -49.15 7.61 -38.31
CA ASN A 412 -47.74 8.05 -38.24
C ASN A 412 -47.03 7.41 -37.06
N ARG A 413 -47.64 7.40 -35.87
CA ARG A 413 -47.07 6.75 -34.69
C ARG A 413 -46.84 5.25 -34.91
N MET A 414 -47.76 4.53 -35.58
CA MET A 414 -47.56 3.10 -35.89
C MET A 414 -46.43 2.91 -36.90
N ASN A 415 -46.28 3.78 -37.87
CA ASN A 415 -45.15 3.75 -38.79
C ASN A 415 -43.83 3.96 -38.05
N ASP A 416 -43.74 4.98 -37.18
CA ASP A 416 -42.53 5.28 -36.39
C ASP A 416 -42.18 4.14 -35.43
N LEU A 417 -43.19 3.49 -34.83
CA LEU A 417 -43.00 2.32 -33.99
C LEU A 417 -42.43 1.13 -34.78
N THR A 418 -43.01 0.84 -35.96
CA THR A 418 -42.52 -0.26 -36.80
C THR A 418 -41.10 0.00 -37.30
N ASP A 419 -40.81 1.22 -37.72
CA ASP A 419 -39.49 1.65 -38.16
C ASP A 419 -38.48 1.58 -36.99
N GLY A 420 -38.86 1.97 -35.79
CA GLY A 420 -38.06 1.85 -34.56
C GLY A 420 -37.76 0.39 -34.18
N ILE A 421 -38.76 -0.48 -34.25
CA ILE A 421 -38.58 -1.93 -33.98
C ILE A 421 -37.63 -2.54 -35.01
N MET A 422 -37.81 -2.23 -36.30
CA MET A 422 -36.91 -2.70 -37.35
C MET A 422 -35.47 -2.21 -37.12
N ALA A 423 -35.35 -0.96 -36.76
CA ALA A 423 -34.08 -0.33 -36.44
C ALA A 423 -33.37 -1.01 -35.25
N PHE A 424 -34.11 -1.22 -34.17
CA PHE A 424 -33.62 -1.92 -32.99
C PHE A 424 -33.19 -3.37 -33.30
N SER A 425 -33.97 -4.08 -34.13
CA SER A 425 -33.67 -5.44 -34.56
C SER A 425 -32.38 -5.52 -35.40
N ARG A 426 -32.14 -4.55 -36.28
CA ARG A 426 -30.97 -4.49 -37.14
C ARG A 426 -29.64 -4.25 -36.44
N ILE A 427 -29.65 -3.59 -35.26
CA ILE A 427 -28.42 -3.39 -34.48
C ILE A 427 -27.93 -4.76 -33.99
N GLY A 428 -26.90 -5.30 -34.59
CA GLY A 428 -26.26 -6.58 -34.23
C GLY A 428 -26.14 -7.58 -35.36
N ASN A 429 -26.87 -7.42 -36.47
CA ASN A 429 -26.99 -8.47 -37.49
C ASN A 429 -26.31 -8.18 -38.83
N PHE A 430 -25.76 -7.00 -39.06
CA PHE A 430 -25.07 -6.66 -40.28
C PHE A 430 -23.59 -6.43 -40.05
N GLU A 431 -22.77 -6.83 -41.00
CA GLU A 431 -21.37 -6.41 -41.06
C GLU A 431 -21.32 -4.88 -40.98
N VAL A 432 -20.45 -4.41 -40.11
CA VAL A 432 -20.29 -2.96 -39.92
C VAL A 432 -19.58 -2.43 -41.16
N GLU A 433 -20.29 -1.71 -41.99
CA GLU A 433 -19.65 -0.87 -43.00
C GLU A 433 -18.86 0.20 -42.25
N THR A 434 -17.55 0.07 -42.24
CA THR A 434 -16.66 1.12 -41.76
C THR A 434 -16.51 2.14 -42.88
N ASP A 435 -17.20 3.24 -42.74
CA ASP A 435 -16.92 4.43 -43.54
C ASP A 435 -15.57 5.00 -43.06
N PRO A 436 -14.56 5.12 -43.92
CA PRO A 436 -13.23 5.54 -43.50
C PRO A 436 -13.19 6.95 -42.88
N ALA A 437 -14.16 7.79 -43.12
CA ALA A 437 -14.19 9.14 -42.57
C ALA A 437 -15.61 9.71 -42.47
N LEU A 438 -16.28 9.55 -41.33
CA LEU A 438 -17.50 10.29 -41.02
C LEU A 438 -17.12 11.74 -40.67
N ARG A 439 -17.47 12.68 -41.51
CA ARG A 439 -17.30 14.12 -41.25
C ARG A 439 -18.37 14.62 -40.30
N LEU A 440 -17.94 15.24 -39.22
CA LEU A 440 -18.88 15.77 -38.20
C LEU A 440 -19.68 16.95 -38.68
N ASP A 441 -19.10 17.80 -39.56
CA ASP A 441 -19.80 18.92 -40.14
C ASP A 441 -21.02 18.46 -40.95
N THR A 442 -20.80 17.44 -41.80
CA THR A 442 -21.87 16.85 -42.62
C THR A 442 -22.95 16.21 -41.73
N LEU A 443 -22.56 15.50 -40.68
CA LEU A 443 -23.52 14.94 -39.72
C LEU A 443 -24.41 15.99 -39.08
N ILE A 444 -23.84 17.15 -38.71
CA ILE A 444 -24.61 18.25 -38.12
C ILE A 444 -25.49 18.92 -39.15
N GLU A 445 -25.01 19.16 -40.38
CA GLU A 445 -25.79 19.72 -41.47
C GLU A 445 -27.01 18.84 -41.79
N ASP A 446 -26.82 17.52 -41.81
CA ASP A 446 -27.91 16.55 -41.98
C ASP A 446 -28.94 16.68 -40.84
N CYS A 447 -28.49 16.71 -39.57
CA CYS A 447 -29.35 16.90 -38.42
C CYS A 447 -30.13 18.24 -38.48
N VAL A 448 -29.48 19.33 -38.89
CA VAL A 448 -30.12 20.64 -39.08
C VAL A 448 -31.22 20.56 -40.12
N THR A 449 -30.97 19.86 -41.22
CA THR A 449 -31.94 19.71 -42.32
C THR A 449 -33.10 18.80 -41.92
N ASP A 450 -32.81 17.63 -41.34
CA ASP A 450 -33.80 16.62 -40.99
C ASP A 450 -34.76 17.09 -39.90
N PHE A 451 -34.22 17.78 -38.87
CA PHE A 451 -35.03 18.32 -37.77
C PHE A 451 -35.60 19.72 -38.06
N ARG A 452 -35.25 20.34 -39.19
CA ARG A 452 -35.68 21.68 -39.61
C ARG A 452 -35.42 22.75 -38.55
N ILE A 453 -34.20 22.73 -38.02
CA ILE A 453 -33.77 23.65 -36.97
C ILE A 453 -32.75 24.66 -37.48
N ALA A 454 -32.52 25.74 -36.74
CA ALA A 454 -31.51 26.72 -37.10
C ALA A 454 -30.09 26.16 -36.83
N PRO A 455 -29.11 26.38 -37.70
CA PRO A 455 -27.72 25.94 -37.47
C PRO A 455 -27.12 26.42 -36.13
N SER A 456 -27.58 27.56 -35.62
CA SER A 456 -27.13 28.13 -34.35
C SER A 456 -27.63 27.37 -33.12
N GLN A 457 -28.59 26.47 -33.28
CA GLN A 457 -29.16 25.67 -32.19
C GLN A 457 -28.32 24.41 -31.86
N ILE A 458 -27.37 24.02 -32.72
CA ILE A 458 -26.41 22.97 -32.41
C ILE A 458 -25.02 23.59 -32.34
N ARG A 459 -24.34 23.40 -31.20
CA ARG A 459 -22.93 23.80 -31.01
C ARG A 459 -22.07 22.56 -31.00
N LEU A 460 -21.15 22.48 -31.97
CA LEU A 460 -20.16 21.42 -32.04
C LEU A 460 -18.87 21.88 -31.37
N SER A 461 -18.40 21.13 -30.40
CA SER A 461 -17.07 21.27 -29.81
C SER A 461 -16.33 19.93 -29.96
N SER A 462 -15.34 19.88 -30.83
CA SER A 462 -14.67 18.63 -31.14
C SER A 462 -13.16 18.82 -31.34
N ASP A 463 -12.39 17.86 -30.81
CA ASP A 463 -10.93 17.75 -31.04
C ASP A 463 -10.63 17.13 -32.41
N VAL A 464 -11.65 16.60 -33.11
CA VAL A 464 -11.52 15.92 -34.39
C VAL A 464 -12.57 16.44 -35.38
N SER A 465 -12.24 16.54 -36.65
CA SER A 465 -13.17 16.94 -37.74
C SER A 465 -13.86 15.74 -38.38
N GLU A 466 -13.22 14.57 -38.32
CA GLU A 466 -13.72 13.33 -38.93
C GLU A 466 -13.37 12.12 -38.05
N ILE A 467 -14.20 11.08 -38.13
CA ILE A 467 -14.06 9.87 -37.29
C ILE A 467 -14.18 8.65 -38.18
N SER A 468 -13.18 7.79 -38.11
CA SER A 468 -13.29 6.42 -38.67
C SER A 468 -13.94 5.51 -37.65
N CYS A 469 -15.18 5.11 -37.87
CA CYS A 469 -15.96 4.30 -36.93
C CYS A 469 -17.12 3.58 -37.65
N ASP A 470 -17.97 2.88 -36.88
CA ASP A 470 -19.28 2.42 -37.34
C ASP A 470 -20.17 3.66 -37.59
N SER A 471 -20.03 4.26 -38.77
CA SER A 471 -20.65 5.54 -39.12
C SER A 471 -22.17 5.49 -39.08
N HIS A 472 -22.78 4.38 -39.53
CA HIS A 472 -24.23 4.21 -39.57
C HIS A 472 -24.84 4.20 -38.16
N ASN A 473 -24.31 3.40 -37.25
CA ASN A 473 -24.81 3.35 -35.88
C ASN A 473 -24.43 4.60 -35.09
N PHE A 474 -23.25 5.19 -35.34
CA PHE A 474 -22.85 6.44 -34.71
C PHE A 474 -23.79 7.59 -35.08
N ARG A 475 -24.06 7.79 -36.39
CA ARG A 475 -25.01 8.75 -36.91
C ARG A 475 -26.37 8.60 -36.22
N ARG A 476 -26.87 7.37 -36.17
CA ARG A 476 -28.16 7.05 -35.57
C ARG A 476 -28.22 7.35 -34.07
N VAL A 477 -27.13 7.14 -33.34
CA VAL A 477 -27.03 7.49 -31.91
C VAL A 477 -27.14 9.01 -31.76
N ILE A 478 -26.41 9.78 -32.58
CA ILE A 478 -26.40 11.23 -32.52
C ILE A 478 -27.78 11.81 -32.91
N GLU A 479 -28.35 11.32 -34.01
CA GLU A 479 -29.69 11.71 -34.45
C GLU A 479 -30.76 11.48 -33.36
N ASN A 480 -30.74 10.32 -32.70
CA ASN A 480 -31.68 10.03 -31.61
C ASN A 480 -31.50 10.97 -30.41
N LEU A 481 -30.26 11.30 -30.04
CA LEU A 481 -29.99 12.16 -28.91
C LEU A 481 -30.35 13.62 -29.24
N ILE A 482 -29.97 14.12 -30.41
CA ILE A 482 -30.30 15.46 -30.87
C ILE A 482 -31.81 15.58 -31.07
N GLY A 483 -32.44 14.62 -31.74
CA GLY A 483 -33.89 14.62 -31.95
C GLY A 483 -34.68 14.65 -30.64
N ASN A 484 -34.24 13.90 -29.64
CA ASN A 484 -34.86 13.95 -28.31
C ASN A 484 -34.69 15.32 -27.64
N ALA A 485 -33.57 15.99 -27.79
CA ALA A 485 -33.32 17.30 -27.23
C ALA A 485 -34.34 18.34 -27.73
N PHE A 486 -34.60 18.35 -29.02
CA PHE A 486 -35.61 19.27 -29.60
C PHE A 486 -37.05 18.85 -29.31
N LYS A 487 -37.33 17.58 -29.44
CA LYS A 487 -38.68 17.03 -29.25
C LYS A 487 -39.23 17.22 -27.84
N TYR A 488 -38.38 17.11 -26.83
CA TYR A 488 -38.81 17.23 -25.44
C TYR A 488 -38.54 18.60 -24.81
N HIS A 489 -38.01 19.55 -25.58
CA HIS A 489 -37.81 20.92 -25.11
C HIS A 489 -39.17 21.66 -24.99
N PRO A 490 -39.38 22.42 -23.91
CA PRO A 490 -40.65 23.19 -23.73
C PRO A 490 -40.92 24.21 -24.83
N ASP A 491 -39.85 24.79 -25.38
CA ASP A 491 -39.88 25.74 -26.49
C ASP A 491 -38.81 25.37 -27.51
N PRO A 492 -39.17 24.68 -28.61
CA PRO A 492 -38.23 24.25 -29.64
C PRO A 492 -37.39 25.36 -30.27
N GLN A 493 -37.89 26.61 -30.28
CA GLN A 493 -37.14 27.73 -30.86
C GLN A 493 -35.98 28.17 -29.97
N SER A 494 -36.06 27.97 -28.65
CA SER A 494 -35.01 28.27 -27.68
C SER A 494 -34.14 27.05 -27.33
N ALA A 495 -34.40 25.89 -27.91
CA ALA A 495 -33.65 24.69 -27.70
C ALA A 495 -32.22 24.84 -28.23
N LEU A 496 -31.27 24.47 -27.39
CA LEU A 496 -29.82 24.43 -27.71
C LEU A 496 -29.26 23.07 -27.35
N VAL A 497 -28.44 22.56 -28.25
CA VAL A 497 -27.73 21.29 -28.07
C VAL A 497 -26.23 21.51 -28.19
N ASP A 498 -25.49 21.17 -27.16
CA ASP A 498 -24.04 21.15 -27.17
C ASP A 498 -23.56 19.71 -27.41
N LEU A 499 -22.97 19.46 -28.59
CA LEU A 499 -22.34 18.19 -28.94
C LEU A 499 -20.81 18.30 -28.72
N THR A 500 -20.30 17.58 -27.77
CA THR A 500 -18.87 17.58 -27.44
C THR A 500 -18.24 16.22 -27.74
N LEU A 501 -17.15 16.23 -28.50
CA LEU A 501 -16.35 15.03 -28.79
C LEU A 501 -14.92 15.27 -28.32
N VAL A 502 -14.42 14.39 -27.44
CA VAL A 502 -13.05 14.43 -26.92
C VAL A 502 -12.30 13.19 -27.37
N ASP A 503 -11.20 13.40 -28.04
CA ASP A 503 -10.34 12.33 -28.50
C ASP A 503 -9.53 11.71 -27.35
N LEU A 504 -9.68 10.40 -27.14
CA LEU A 504 -8.97 9.65 -26.12
C LEU A 504 -8.00 8.60 -26.74
N GLY A 505 -7.63 8.80 -28.01
CA GLY A 505 -6.75 7.92 -28.76
C GLY A 505 -7.49 6.79 -29.47
N ASN A 506 -7.75 5.67 -28.82
CA ASN A 506 -8.46 4.53 -29.42
C ASN A 506 -10.00 4.63 -29.39
N ARG A 507 -10.53 5.61 -28.68
CA ARG A 507 -11.96 5.86 -28.52
C ARG A 507 -12.21 7.34 -28.40
N ILE A 508 -13.46 7.74 -28.61
CA ILE A 508 -13.93 9.10 -28.45
C ILE A 508 -14.93 9.11 -27.31
N LYS A 509 -14.81 10.08 -26.41
CA LYS A 509 -15.87 10.41 -25.47
C LYS A 509 -16.83 11.38 -26.14
N VAL A 510 -18.09 11.01 -26.20
CA VAL A 510 -19.16 11.80 -26.81
C VAL A 510 -20.10 12.26 -25.70
N SER A 511 -20.40 13.54 -25.65
CA SER A 511 -21.41 14.14 -24.77
C SER A 511 -22.38 14.95 -25.60
N VAL A 512 -23.67 14.71 -25.41
CA VAL A 512 -24.76 15.48 -26.01
C VAL A 512 -25.57 16.11 -24.87
N ARG A 513 -25.52 17.43 -24.76
CA ARG A 513 -26.17 18.19 -23.71
C ARG A 513 -27.24 19.09 -24.28
N ASP A 514 -28.42 19.04 -23.71
CA ASP A 514 -29.53 19.97 -24.01
C ASP A 514 -29.78 20.97 -22.88
N ASN A 515 -30.50 22.03 -23.19
CA ASN A 515 -30.96 23.02 -22.24
C ASN A 515 -32.44 22.84 -21.86
N GLY A 516 -32.97 21.63 -22.00
CA GLY A 516 -34.38 21.31 -21.79
C GLY A 516 -34.77 21.22 -20.31
N LYS A 517 -35.96 20.63 -20.08
CA LYS A 517 -36.53 20.48 -18.71
C LYS A 517 -35.77 19.55 -17.78
N GLY A 518 -34.81 18.77 -18.32
CA GLY A 518 -34.08 17.75 -17.58
C GLY A 518 -34.90 16.48 -17.28
N ILE A 519 -34.25 15.50 -16.68
CA ILE A 519 -34.78 14.17 -16.35
C ILE A 519 -34.51 13.91 -14.87
N ALA A 520 -35.57 13.58 -14.12
CA ALA A 520 -35.42 13.24 -12.70
C ALA A 520 -34.59 11.94 -12.51
N PRO A 521 -33.75 11.87 -11.49
CA PRO A 521 -32.82 10.75 -11.30
C PRO A 521 -33.48 9.37 -11.26
N GLU A 522 -34.69 9.26 -10.78
CA GLU A 522 -35.47 8.02 -10.70
C GLU A 522 -35.81 7.42 -12.07
N PHE A 523 -35.70 8.20 -13.14
CA PHE A 523 -35.95 7.76 -14.51
C PHE A 523 -34.68 7.46 -15.31
N HIS A 524 -33.48 7.75 -14.83
CA HIS A 524 -32.24 7.64 -15.59
C HIS A 524 -31.99 6.21 -16.13
N GLU A 525 -32.39 5.18 -15.42
CA GLU A 525 -32.30 3.80 -15.92
C GLU A 525 -33.49 3.42 -16.81
N LYS A 526 -34.67 3.94 -16.48
CA LYS A 526 -35.93 3.59 -17.17
C LYS A 526 -36.00 4.12 -18.58
N ILE A 527 -35.44 5.33 -18.84
CA ILE A 527 -35.49 5.97 -20.16
C ILE A 527 -34.81 5.16 -21.28
N PHE A 528 -33.95 4.23 -20.92
CA PHE A 528 -33.28 3.34 -21.88
C PHE A 528 -34.00 2.02 -22.13
N GLN A 529 -35.14 1.80 -21.49
CA GLN A 529 -35.96 0.61 -21.74
C GLN A 529 -36.84 0.84 -22.97
N VAL A 530 -37.10 -0.24 -23.74
CA VAL A 530 -37.91 -0.20 -24.94
C VAL A 530 -39.34 0.20 -24.60
N PHE A 531 -39.93 1.09 -25.38
CA PHE A 531 -41.31 1.62 -25.22
C PHE A 531 -41.54 2.46 -23.95
N GLN A 532 -40.50 2.94 -23.30
CA GLN A 532 -40.64 3.84 -22.15
C GLN A 532 -40.67 5.32 -22.59
N THR A 533 -41.70 6.03 -22.12
CA THR A 533 -41.84 7.49 -22.29
C THR A 533 -42.16 8.12 -20.93
N LEU A 534 -41.63 9.33 -20.65
CA LEU A 534 -41.82 10.02 -19.38
C LEU A 534 -43.07 10.89 -19.33
N ARG A 535 -43.75 11.10 -20.46
CA ARG A 535 -45.01 11.86 -20.49
C ARG A 535 -46.16 10.93 -20.11
N LYS A 536 -46.97 11.35 -19.12
CA LYS A 536 -48.25 10.72 -18.80
C LYS A 536 -49.28 11.22 -19.83
N GLY A 537 -49.75 10.31 -20.68
CA GLY A 537 -50.80 10.60 -21.67
C GLY A 537 -50.38 10.12 -23.07
N ASP A 538 -51.38 10.01 -23.95
CA ASP A 538 -51.20 9.69 -25.37
C ASP A 538 -50.47 10.84 -26.08
N ASP A 539 -49.13 10.95 -25.90
CA ASP A 539 -48.32 11.85 -26.72
C ASP A 539 -48.11 11.14 -28.08
N PRO A 540 -48.74 11.64 -29.14
CA PRO A 540 -48.74 10.95 -30.44
C PRO A 540 -47.36 10.88 -31.06
N GLU A 541 -46.41 11.66 -30.61
CA GLU A 541 -45.10 11.81 -31.26
C GLU A 541 -43.96 10.95 -30.68
N SER A 542 -44.14 10.22 -29.56
CA SER A 542 -43.02 9.49 -28.96
C SER A 542 -43.18 7.98 -28.96
N THR A 543 -42.26 7.27 -29.58
CA THR A 543 -42.26 5.80 -29.68
C THR A 543 -41.57 5.10 -28.48
N GLY A 544 -40.71 5.81 -27.72
CA GLY A 544 -39.94 5.25 -26.62
C GLY A 544 -38.85 4.23 -27.04
N ILE A 545 -38.45 4.21 -28.33
CA ILE A 545 -37.43 3.28 -28.85
C ILE A 545 -36.08 3.95 -29.01
N GLY A 546 -36.02 5.28 -29.24
CA GLY A 546 -34.81 6.00 -29.60
C GLY A 546 -33.67 5.81 -28.61
N LEU A 547 -33.91 5.99 -27.29
CA LEU A 547 -32.87 5.79 -26.28
C LEU A 547 -32.49 4.30 -26.06
N ALA A 548 -33.42 3.37 -26.32
CA ALA A 548 -33.09 1.93 -26.31
C ALA A 548 -32.17 1.58 -27.48
N ILE A 549 -32.35 2.22 -28.66
CA ILE A 549 -31.42 2.13 -29.81
C ILE A 549 -30.04 2.65 -29.43
N VAL A 550 -29.96 3.83 -28.79
CA VAL A 550 -28.70 4.40 -28.29
C VAL A 550 -27.97 3.42 -27.37
N LYS A 551 -28.68 2.89 -26.37
CA LYS A 551 -28.10 1.91 -25.42
C LYS A 551 -27.60 0.67 -26.13
N LYS A 552 -28.40 0.07 -27.03
CA LYS A 552 -28.04 -1.16 -27.76
C LYS A 552 -26.84 -0.92 -28.68
N ALA A 553 -26.78 0.21 -29.38
CA ALA A 553 -25.66 0.55 -30.26
C ALA A 553 -24.36 0.75 -29.48
N VAL A 554 -24.40 1.46 -28.37
CA VAL A 554 -23.23 1.68 -27.50
C VAL A 554 -22.76 0.36 -26.87
N GLN A 555 -23.71 -0.47 -26.39
CA GLN A 555 -23.41 -1.78 -25.77
C GLN A 555 -22.79 -2.77 -26.76
N ARG A 556 -23.16 -2.72 -28.05
CA ARG A 556 -22.52 -3.55 -29.09
C ARG A 556 -21.01 -3.34 -29.16
N HIS A 557 -20.54 -2.14 -28.88
CA HIS A 557 -19.11 -1.81 -28.84
C HIS A 557 -18.46 -2.04 -27.46
N GLY A 558 -19.17 -2.67 -26.51
CA GLY A 558 -18.67 -2.95 -25.17
C GLY A 558 -18.67 -1.76 -24.22
N TYR A 559 -19.35 -0.66 -24.58
CA TYR A 559 -19.46 0.52 -23.74
C TYR A 559 -20.85 0.68 -23.14
N THR A 560 -20.99 1.65 -22.23
CA THR A 560 -22.26 2.00 -21.57
C THR A 560 -22.56 3.46 -21.85
N VAL A 561 -23.83 3.78 -22.03
CA VAL A 561 -24.32 5.17 -22.07
C VAL A 561 -24.87 5.53 -20.69
N TRP A 562 -24.60 6.73 -20.23
CA TRP A 562 -25.16 7.29 -18.99
C TRP A 562 -25.72 8.69 -19.24
N VAL A 563 -26.63 9.09 -18.37
CA VAL A 563 -27.23 10.41 -18.38
C VAL A 563 -26.90 11.15 -17.08
N SER A 564 -26.51 12.41 -17.19
CA SER A 564 -26.36 13.33 -16.08
C SER A 564 -27.41 14.43 -16.26
N SER A 565 -28.40 14.48 -15.39
CA SER A 565 -29.54 15.40 -15.53
C SER A 565 -30.21 15.62 -14.19
N SER A 566 -30.81 16.78 -14.04
CA SER A 566 -31.74 17.10 -12.96
C SER A 566 -32.87 17.99 -13.50
N GLU A 567 -33.98 18.02 -12.80
CA GLU A 567 -35.12 18.85 -13.23
C GLU A 567 -34.70 20.31 -13.46
N LYS A 568 -35.11 20.87 -14.60
CA LYS A 568 -34.87 22.25 -15.07
C LYS A 568 -33.42 22.60 -15.45
N ASN A 569 -32.51 21.62 -15.52
CA ASN A 569 -31.11 21.88 -15.86
C ASN A 569 -30.66 21.22 -17.17
N GLY A 570 -31.60 20.76 -18.02
CA GLY A 570 -31.28 20.01 -19.22
C GLY A 570 -30.81 18.60 -18.92
N ALA A 571 -30.46 17.86 -19.97
CA ALA A 571 -29.85 16.53 -19.84
C ALA A 571 -28.56 16.44 -20.65
N GLU A 572 -27.59 15.73 -20.09
CA GLU A 572 -26.33 15.39 -20.75
C GLU A 572 -26.19 13.87 -20.85
N PHE A 573 -26.21 13.36 -22.07
CA PHE A 573 -25.97 11.97 -22.38
C PHE A 573 -24.51 11.79 -22.76
N THR A 574 -23.81 10.86 -22.08
CA THR A 574 -22.40 10.61 -22.32
C THR A 574 -22.15 9.13 -22.62
N PHE A 575 -21.27 8.84 -23.57
CA PHE A 575 -20.84 7.49 -23.91
C PHE A 575 -19.46 7.51 -24.56
N TYR A 576 -18.86 6.31 -24.66
CA TYR A 576 -17.64 6.11 -25.44
C TYR A 576 -17.95 5.41 -26.76
N TRP A 577 -17.16 5.72 -27.79
CA TRP A 577 -17.26 5.10 -29.10
C TRP A 577 -15.85 4.77 -29.64
N PRO A 578 -15.60 3.58 -30.20
CA PRO A 578 -14.29 3.23 -30.77
C PRO A 578 -14.03 4.04 -32.07
N LYS A 579 -12.78 4.49 -32.26
CA LYS A 579 -12.35 5.16 -33.49
C LYS A 579 -12.21 4.24 -34.68
N THR A 580 -11.78 3.00 -34.39
CA THR A 580 -11.64 1.95 -35.40
C THR A 580 -12.42 0.74 -34.94
N TYR A 581 -13.28 0.22 -35.79
CA TYR A 581 -13.92 -1.06 -35.57
C TYR A 581 -12.92 -2.17 -35.90
N MET A 582 -12.50 -2.95 -34.90
CA MET A 582 -11.81 -4.23 -35.16
C MET A 582 -12.89 -5.28 -35.39
N SER A 583 -12.97 -5.85 -36.62
CA SER A 583 -13.78 -7.03 -36.88
C SER A 583 -13.33 -8.19 -35.96
N GLU A 584 -14.25 -8.99 -35.45
CA GLU A 584 -13.97 -10.16 -34.59
C GLU A 584 -12.92 -11.12 -35.14
N ASP A 585 -12.72 -11.16 -36.46
CA ASP A 585 -11.69 -11.96 -37.14
C ASP A 585 -10.24 -11.58 -36.78
N SER A 586 -9.99 -10.40 -36.24
CA SER A 586 -8.63 -9.99 -35.82
C SER A 586 -8.26 -10.43 -34.39
N GLN A 587 -9.20 -10.86 -33.57
CA GLN A 587 -8.90 -11.36 -32.21
C GLN A 587 -8.51 -12.85 -32.21
N THR A 588 -8.98 -13.62 -33.18
CA THR A 588 -8.67 -15.06 -33.27
C THR A 588 -7.26 -15.34 -33.82
N LYS A 589 -6.62 -14.38 -34.47
CA LYS A 589 -5.25 -14.54 -35.03
C LYS A 589 -4.11 -14.18 -34.06
N LYS A 590 -4.41 -13.68 -32.84
CA LYS A 590 -3.39 -13.34 -31.81
C LYS A 590 -3.21 -14.39 -30.73
N VAL A 591 -3.91 -15.50 -30.76
CA VAL A 591 -3.83 -16.62 -29.81
C VAL A 591 -3.54 -17.93 -30.50
N ALA A 592 -2.78 -17.91 -31.59
CA ALA A 592 -2.22 -19.12 -32.21
C ALA A 592 -0.68 -19.06 -32.15
#